data_67b8f830216d2636dcecd8737e9ec1df
#
_entry.id   67b8f830216d2636dcecd8737e9ec1df
#
_cell.length_a   1.000
_cell.length_b   1.000
_cell.length_c   1.000
_cell.angle_alpha   90.00
_cell.angle_beta   90.00
_cell.angle_gamma   90.00
#
_symmetry.space_group_name_H-M   'P 1'
#
loop_
_entity.id
_entity.type
_entity.pdbx_description
1 polymer ?
#
loop_
_entity_poly.entity_id
_entity_poly.type
_entity_poly.pdbx_seq_one_letter_code
_entity_poly.pdbx_strand_id
1 'polypeptide(L)'
;MGYHLNARYGAAGNAPGRLWRGLVAVILSFALFLQGAIPVQAALFGSFGVKDEKELGRKFDVLVRSRMPLVEDPEIKGYIQSIVDRLSKTFPPQPFPFTANVLLHNSMNAFAVPGGSVFVHTGLIMQLDHESELAGVLGHELAHVTQRHIATRMERAQ
;
A
#
# COMPACT_ATOMS: atom_id res chain seq x y z
N MET A 1 28.51 -35.66 -38.53
CA MET A 1 27.04 -35.55 -38.52
C MET A 1 26.68 -34.75 -37.29
N GLY A 2 26.60 -33.44 -37.45
CA GLY A 2 26.44 -32.48 -36.33
C GLY A 2 25.01 -31.97 -36.29
N TYR A 3 24.36 -32.07 -35.14
CA TYR A 3 23.06 -31.45 -34.91
C TYR A 3 23.25 -30.17 -34.10
N HIS A 4 23.11 -29.02 -34.75
CA HIS A 4 22.97 -27.72 -34.11
C HIS A 4 21.52 -27.57 -33.61
N LEU A 5 21.30 -27.59 -32.31
CA LEU A 5 20.06 -27.16 -31.69
C LEU A 5 20.18 -25.70 -31.28
N ASN A 6 19.65 -24.81 -32.11
CA ASN A 6 19.42 -23.42 -31.79
C ASN A 6 18.12 -23.31 -30.96
N ALA A 7 18.22 -23.28 -29.64
CA ALA A 7 17.11 -22.90 -28.75
C ALA A 7 17.09 -21.37 -28.63
N ARG A 8 16.27 -20.70 -29.43
CA ARG A 8 15.92 -19.28 -29.22
C ARG A 8 14.89 -19.21 -28.09
N TYR A 9 15.32 -18.92 -26.89
CA TYR A 9 14.42 -18.46 -25.84
C TYR A 9 14.03 -17.00 -26.12
N GLY A 10 12.86 -16.81 -26.70
CA GLY A 10 12.22 -15.51 -26.78
C GLY A 10 11.69 -15.12 -25.42
N ALA A 11 12.38 -14.23 -24.74
CA ALA A 11 11.84 -13.56 -23.58
C ALA A 11 10.70 -12.62 -24.02
N ALA A 12 9.46 -13.11 -23.94
CA ALA A 12 8.30 -12.25 -24.06
C ALA A 12 8.20 -11.40 -22.77
N GLY A 13 8.79 -10.22 -22.80
CA GLY A 13 8.57 -9.21 -21.78
C GLY A 13 7.12 -8.80 -21.77
N ASN A 14 6.35 -9.25 -20.77
CA ASN A 14 5.00 -8.78 -20.51
C ASN A 14 5.09 -7.29 -20.12
N ALA A 15 4.81 -6.41 -21.08
CA ALA A 15 4.59 -5.00 -20.78
C ALA A 15 3.39 -4.89 -19.80
N PRO A 16 3.51 -4.14 -18.71
CA PRO A 16 2.43 -3.98 -17.75
C PRO A 16 1.19 -3.43 -18.45
N GLY A 17 0.04 -4.10 -18.24
CA GLY A 17 -1.23 -3.79 -18.90
C GLY A 17 -1.66 -2.34 -18.71
N ARG A 18 -2.46 -1.81 -19.64
CA ARG A 18 -2.95 -0.41 -19.65
C ARG A 18 -3.58 0.02 -18.32
N LEU A 19 -4.18 -0.93 -17.57
CA LEU A 19 -4.78 -0.69 -16.24
C LEU A 19 -3.73 -0.42 -15.16
N TRP A 20 -2.58 -1.12 -15.21
CA TRP A 20 -1.44 -0.88 -14.33
C TRP A 20 -0.84 0.52 -14.54
N ARG A 21 -0.70 0.93 -15.79
CA ARG A 21 -0.20 2.28 -16.14
C ARG A 21 -1.14 3.36 -15.64
N GLY A 22 -2.46 3.10 -15.63
CA GLY A 22 -3.46 4.00 -15.07
C GLY A 22 -3.38 4.08 -13.54
N LEU A 23 -3.21 2.96 -12.84
CA LEU A 23 -3.12 2.92 -11.38
C LEU A 23 -1.82 3.57 -10.87
N VAL A 24 -0.70 3.25 -11.51
CA VAL A 24 0.61 3.90 -11.22
C VAL A 24 0.55 5.39 -11.57
N ALA A 25 -0.12 5.77 -12.66
CA ALA A 25 -0.31 7.17 -13.01
C ALA A 25 -1.19 7.90 -11.98
N VAL A 26 -2.23 7.26 -11.44
CA VAL A 26 -3.07 7.84 -10.37
C VAL A 26 -2.28 8.01 -9.07
N ILE A 27 -1.48 7.03 -8.69
CA ILE A 27 -0.62 7.10 -7.49
C ILE A 27 0.50 8.14 -7.70
N LEU A 28 1.14 8.15 -8.87
CA LEU A 28 2.17 9.15 -9.22
C LEU A 28 1.56 10.54 -9.44
N SER A 29 0.37 10.66 -10.03
CA SER A 29 -0.32 11.94 -10.19
C SER A 29 -0.77 12.49 -8.85
N PHE A 30 -1.20 11.62 -7.92
CA PHE A 30 -1.49 12.04 -6.55
C PHE A 30 -0.21 12.48 -5.81
N ALA A 31 0.91 11.79 -6.04
CA ALA A 31 2.22 12.22 -5.52
C ALA A 31 2.74 13.50 -6.18
N LEU A 32 2.48 13.72 -7.49
CA LEU A 32 2.84 14.97 -8.19
C LEU A 32 1.88 16.11 -7.88
N PHE A 33 0.60 15.84 -7.68
CA PHE A 33 -0.38 16.86 -7.29
C PHE A 33 -0.03 17.49 -5.93
N LEU A 34 0.69 16.75 -5.08
CA LEU A 34 1.27 17.25 -3.83
C LEU A 34 2.53 18.13 -4.01
N GLN A 35 3.07 18.21 -5.24
CA GLN A 35 4.27 19.04 -5.53
C GLN A 35 3.97 20.36 -6.25
N GLY A 36 2.73 20.56 -6.71
CA GLY A 36 2.32 21.78 -7.42
C GLY A 36 1.93 22.90 -6.46
N ALA A 37 2.80 23.86 -6.26
CA ALA A 37 2.56 25.05 -5.47
C ALA A 37 1.39 25.89 -6.00
N ILE A 38 0.39 26.12 -5.16
CA ILE A 38 -0.37 27.40 -5.15
C ILE A 38 -0.52 27.79 -3.69
N PRO A 39 0.07 28.88 -3.23
CA PRO A 39 -0.15 29.43 -1.89
C PRO A 39 -1.42 30.26 -1.90
N VAL A 40 -2.58 29.64 -1.87
CA VAL A 40 -3.84 30.36 -1.67
C VAL A 40 -4.71 29.58 -0.69
N GLN A 41 -4.95 30.18 0.48
CA GLN A 41 -5.94 29.81 1.51
C GLN A 41 -5.53 28.84 2.61
N ALA A 42 -4.37 29.09 3.23
CA ALA A 42 -4.01 28.49 4.51
C ALA A 42 -4.91 28.89 5.71
N ALA A 43 -5.90 29.73 5.52
CA ALA A 43 -6.73 30.27 6.61
C ALA A 43 -8.09 29.56 6.81
N LEU A 44 -8.46 28.60 5.97
CA LEU A 44 -9.77 27.93 6.03
C LEU A 44 -9.70 26.44 6.33
N PHE A 45 -8.52 25.85 6.32
CA PHE A 45 -8.36 24.42 6.68
C PHE A 45 -7.66 24.36 8.05
N GLY A 46 -8.43 24.00 9.07
CA GLY A 46 -7.89 23.66 10.38
C GLY A 46 -6.80 22.59 10.24
N SER A 47 -5.88 22.51 11.20
CA SER A 47 -4.80 21.52 11.22
C SER A 47 -5.33 20.13 10.90
N PHE A 48 -4.70 19.43 9.95
CA PHE A 48 -5.06 18.06 9.57
C PHE A 48 -4.90 17.13 10.78
N GLY A 49 -6.01 16.82 11.41
CA GLY A 49 -6.04 16.13 12.69
C GLY A 49 -6.25 14.61 12.54
N VAL A 50 -6.22 13.91 13.68
CA VAL A 50 -6.50 12.47 13.73
C VAL A 50 -7.87 12.10 13.16
N LYS A 51 -8.87 12.98 13.28
CA LYS A 51 -10.21 12.76 12.69
C LYS A 51 -10.16 12.77 11.17
N ASP A 52 -9.41 13.71 10.59
CA ASP A 52 -9.26 13.85 9.14
C ASP A 52 -8.47 12.68 8.58
N GLU A 53 -7.46 12.21 9.32
CA GLU A 53 -6.67 11.02 8.98
C GLU A 53 -7.54 9.77 8.94
N LYS A 54 -8.39 9.55 9.94
CA LYS A 54 -9.34 8.44 9.98
C LYS A 54 -10.37 8.51 8.85
N GLU A 55 -10.90 9.69 8.57
CA GLU A 55 -11.88 9.88 7.49
C GLU A 55 -11.24 9.68 6.11
N LEU A 56 -10.02 10.17 5.91
CA LEU A 56 -9.26 9.92 4.70
C LEU A 56 -9.00 8.43 4.52
N GLY A 57 -8.57 7.73 5.58
CA GLY A 57 -8.36 6.29 5.58
C GLY A 57 -9.62 5.52 5.23
N ARG A 58 -10.75 5.89 5.81
CA ARG A 58 -12.04 5.28 5.48
C ARG A 58 -12.42 5.45 4.00
N LYS A 59 -12.21 6.62 3.43
CA LYS A 59 -12.44 6.88 1.99
C LYS A 59 -11.54 6.01 1.12
N PHE A 60 -10.27 5.89 1.48
CA PHE A 60 -9.33 5.01 0.79
C PHE A 60 -9.73 3.55 0.89
N ASP A 61 -10.10 3.08 2.08
CA ASP A 61 -10.54 1.70 2.29
C ASP A 61 -11.75 1.36 1.39
N VAL A 62 -12.76 2.23 1.37
CA VAL A 62 -13.93 2.08 0.49
C VAL A 62 -13.52 2.05 -0.99
N LEU A 63 -12.63 2.96 -1.40
CA LEU A 63 -12.17 3.02 -2.79
C LEU A 63 -11.41 1.75 -3.19
N VAL A 64 -10.49 1.27 -2.36
CA VAL A 64 -9.73 0.05 -2.62
C VAL A 64 -10.67 -1.14 -2.74
N ARG A 65 -11.58 -1.32 -1.77
CA ARG A 65 -12.58 -2.41 -1.78
C ARG A 65 -13.51 -2.37 -2.97
N SER A 66 -13.82 -1.18 -3.49
CA SER A 66 -14.68 -1.04 -4.68
C SER A 66 -13.96 -1.36 -5.99
N ARG A 67 -12.63 -1.37 -5.99
CA ARG A 67 -11.82 -1.52 -7.21
C ARG A 67 -11.05 -2.83 -7.27
N MET A 68 -10.78 -3.44 -6.12
CA MET A 68 -9.92 -4.61 -6.01
C MET A 68 -10.60 -5.69 -5.17
N PRO A 69 -10.70 -6.93 -5.67
CA PRO A 69 -11.28 -8.03 -4.91
C PRO A 69 -10.41 -8.36 -3.70
N LEU A 70 -11.06 -8.60 -2.57
CA LEU A 70 -10.43 -9.04 -1.33
C LEU A 70 -10.40 -10.56 -1.24
N VAL A 71 -9.37 -11.07 -0.60
CA VAL A 71 -9.34 -12.46 -0.12
C VAL A 71 -10.02 -12.49 1.25
N GLU A 72 -11.20 -13.11 1.30
CA GLU A 72 -12.03 -13.17 2.52
C GLU A 72 -11.77 -14.44 3.36
N ASP A 73 -10.74 -15.21 3.00
CA ASP A 73 -10.34 -16.40 3.75
C ASP A 73 -9.88 -16.01 5.17
N PRO A 74 -10.54 -16.53 6.23
CA PRO A 74 -10.24 -16.13 7.60
C PRO A 74 -8.85 -16.58 8.08
N GLU A 75 -8.31 -17.68 7.55
CA GLU A 75 -6.99 -18.18 7.93
C GLU A 75 -5.91 -17.27 7.36
N ILE A 76 -6.00 -16.96 6.07
CA ILE A 76 -5.05 -16.06 5.40
C ILE A 76 -5.10 -14.67 6.07
N LYS A 77 -6.29 -14.13 6.24
CA LYS A 77 -6.48 -12.81 6.85
C LYS A 77 -5.99 -12.78 8.31
N GLY A 78 -6.33 -13.80 9.09
CA GLY A 78 -5.90 -13.95 10.48
C GLY A 78 -4.38 -14.07 10.62
N TYR A 79 -3.75 -14.81 9.70
CA TYR A 79 -2.29 -14.94 9.67
C TYR A 79 -1.61 -13.59 9.41
N ILE A 80 -2.01 -12.87 8.37
CA ILE A 80 -1.45 -11.55 8.05
C ILE A 80 -1.70 -10.56 9.19
N GLN A 81 -2.92 -10.57 9.78
CA GLN A 81 -3.25 -9.73 10.93
C GLN A 81 -2.33 -10.03 12.12
N SER A 82 -2.02 -11.30 12.37
CA SER A 82 -1.12 -11.70 13.47
C SER A 82 0.29 -11.12 13.32
N ILE A 83 0.80 -11.03 12.09
CA ILE A 83 2.09 -10.39 11.81
C ILE A 83 2.00 -8.88 12.08
N VAL A 84 0.96 -8.23 11.56
CA VAL A 84 0.70 -6.80 11.79
C VAL A 84 0.58 -6.48 13.28
N ASP A 85 -0.13 -7.32 14.05
CA ASP A 85 -0.30 -7.14 15.50
C ASP A 85 1.02 -7.28 16.27
N ARG A 86 1.88 -8.20 15.86
CA ARG A 86 3.23 -8.34 16.45
C ARG A 86 4.09 -7.12 16.15
N LEU A 87 4.10 -6.67 14.90
CA LEU A 87 4.87 -5.51 14.47
C LEU A 87 4.36 -4.23 15.13
N SER A 88 3.04 -4.05 15.22
CA SER A 88 2.44 -2.84 15.79
C SER A 88 2.88 -2.56 17.23
N LYS A 89 3.17 -3.62 18.00
CA LYS A 89 3.67 -3.51 19.39
C LYS A 89 5.09 -2.93 19.48
N THR A 90 5.84 -2.93 18.39
CA THR A 90 7.20 -2.36 18.36
C THR A 90 7.22 -0.86 18.05
N PHE A 91 6.08 -0.30 17.65
CA PHE A 91 5.92 1.12 17.37
C PHE A 91 5.26 1.87 18.54
N PRO A 92 5.42 3.19 18.62
CA PRO A 92 4.67 4.02 19.56
C PRO A 92 3.16 3.83 19.38
N PRO A 93 2.35 3.93 20.44
CA PRO A 93 0.90 3.79 20.38
C PRO A 93 0.27 4.72 19.34
N GLN A 94 -0.61 4.18 18.51
CA GLN A 94 -1.33 4.92 17.49
C GLN A 94 -2.77 5.19 17.91
N PRO A 95 -3.41 6.28 17.44
CA PRO A 95 -4.79 6.62 17.79
C PRO A 95 -5.83 5.75 17.06
N PHE A 96 -5.39 4.76 16.31
CA PHE A 96 -6.21 3.80 15.57
C PHE A 96 -5.52 2.43 15.52
N PRO A 97 -6.29 1.33 15.42
CA PRO A 97 -5.72 0.00 15.23
C PRO A 97 -5.19 -0.17 13.81
N PHE A 98 -4.23 -1.05 13.64
CA PHE A 98 -3.84 -1.53 12.32
C PHE A 98 -4.70 -2.72 11.90
N THR A 99 -5.25 -2.67 10.69
CA THR A 99 -6.11 -3.73 10.14
C THR A 99 -5.54 -4.25 8.83
N ALA A 100 -5.22 -5.53 8.80
CA ALA A 100 -4.71 -6.20 7.60
C ALA A 100 -5.84 -6.58 6.64
N ASN A 101 -5.60 -6.36 5.36
CA ASN A 101 -6.47 -6.77 4.26
C ASN A 101 -5.61 -7.41 3.18
N VAL A 102 -6.11 -8.48 2.56
CA VAL A 102 -5.42 -9.16 1.47
C VAL A 102 -6.17 -8.90 0.17
N LEU A 103 -5.48 -8.37 -0.83
CA LEU A 103 -6.03 -8.08 -2.14
C LEU A 103 -5.65 -9.17 -3.13
N LEU A 104 -6.62 -9.67 -3.88
CA LEU A 104 -6.39 -10.62 -4.96
C LEU A 104 -5.77 -9.87 -6.15
N HIS A 105 -4.46 -9.77 -6.15
CA HIS A 105 -3.71 -9.08 -7.19
C HIS A 105 -2.31 -9.67 -7.37
N ASN A 106 -1.88 -9.88 -8.63
CA ASN A 106 -0.64 -10.57 -8.96
C ASN A 106 0.64 -9.73 -8.79
N SER A 107 0.55 -8.44 -8.53
CA SER A 107 1.74 -7.64 -8.33
C SER A 107 2.38 -7.88 -6.96
N MET A 108 3.69 -7.78 -6.90
CA MET A 108 4.48 -7.83 -5.68
C MET A 108 4.39 -6.46 -4.97
N ASN A 109 3.35 -6.27 -4.16
CA ASN A 109 3.10 -4.99 -3.49
C ASN A 109 2.39 -5.15 -2.15
N ALA A 110 2.66 -4.20 -1.25
CA ALA A 110 1.85 -3.91 -0.06
C ALA A 110 1.82 -2.40 0.12
N PHE A 111 0.82 -1.89 0.81
CA PHE A 111 0.74 -0.47 1.17
C PHE A 111 -0.15 -0.26 2.38
N ALA A 112 0.14 0.77 3.15
CA ALA A 112 -0.71 1.21 4.24
C ALA A 112 -1.32 2.58 3.92
N VAL A 113 -2.55 2.77 4.40
CA VAL A 113 -3.27 4.05 4.24
C VAL A 113 -3.45 4.73 5.59
N PRO A 114 -3.65 6.04 5.62
CA PRO A 114 -3.98 6.76 6.85
C PRO A 114 -5.14 6.09 7.59
N GLY A 115 -5.13 6.12 8.92
CA GLY A 115 -6.17 5.44 9.71
C GLY A 115 -5.91 3.95 9.96
N GLY A 116 -4.80 3.39 9.47
CA GLY A 116 -4.26 2.10 9.90
C GLY A 116 -4.65 0.88 9.05
N SER A 117 -5.37 1.03 7.92
CA SER A 117 -5.61 -0.09 7.02
C SER A 117 -4.34 -0.42 6.22
N VAL A 118 -3.94 -1.70 6.27
CA VAL A 118 -2.78 -2.24 5.55
C VAL A 118 -3.29 -3.22 4.50
N PHE A 119 -2.84 -3.07 3.28
CA PHE A 119 -3.23 -3.91 2.15
C PHE A 119 -2.03 -4.68 1.63
N VAL A 120 -2.19 -5.99 1.48
CA VAL A 120 -1.16 -6.90 0.98
C VAL A 120 -1.68 -7.61 -0.27
N HIS A 121 -0.93 -7.58 -1.34
CA HIS A 121 -1.29 -8.29 -2.56
C HIS A 121 -0.93 -9.77 -2.46
N THR A 122 -1.78 -10.65 -2.99
CA THR A 122 -1.47 -12.09 -3.08
C THR A 122 -0.17 -12.34 -3.83
N GLY A 123 0.14 -11.53 -4.86
CA GLY A 123 1.39 -11.65 -5.61
C GLY A 123 2.64 -11.42 -4.75
N LEU A 124 2.58 -10.57 -3.72
CA LEU A 124 3.68 -10.44 -2.75
C LEU A 124 3.80 -11.69 -1.90
N ILE A 125 2.69 -12.14 -1.31
CA ILE A 125 2.67 -13.32 -0.43
C ILE A 125 3.21 -14.56 -1.14
N MET A 126 2.86 -14.74 -2.42
CA MET A 126 3.26 -15.90 -3.22
C MET A 126 4.73 -15.88 -3.68
N GLN A 127 5.40 -14.75 -3.61
CA GLN A 127 6.78 -14.56 -4.06
C GLN A 127 7.81 -14.57 -2.93
N LEU A 128 7.36 -14.51 -1.69
CA LEU A 128 8.23 -14.52 -0.53
C LEU A 128 8.40 -15.95 -0.01
N ASP A 129 9.64 -16.32 0.31
CA ASP A 129 9.98 -17.63 0.82
C ASP A 129 9.82 -17.74 2.35
N HIS A 130 9.90 -16.61 3.07
CA HIS A 130 9.91 -16.57 4.52
C HIS A 130 8.99 -15.50 5.09
N GLU A 131 8.35 -15.79 6.23
CA GLU A 131 7.53 -14.83 6.98
C GLU A 131 8.31 -13.54 7.33
N SER A 132 9.61 -13.66 7.59
CA SER A 132 10.46 -12.52 7.93
C SER A 132 10.57 -11.48 6.81
N GLU A 133 10.49 -11.90 5.56
CA GLU A 133 10.50 -11.02 4.40
C GLU A 133 9.19 -10.22 4.34
N LEU A 134 8.06 -10.90 4.54
CA LEU A 134 6.76 -10.25 4.63
C LEU A 134 6.71 -9.28 5.83
N ALA A 135 7.22 -9.70 6.98
CA ALA A 135 7.31 -8.86 8.17
C ALA A 135 8.17 -7.60 7.93
N GLY A 136 9.25 -7.73 7.17
CA GLY A 136 10.09 -6.59 6.77
C GLY A 136 9.32 -5.58 5.93
N VAL A 137 8.59 -6.04 4.90
CA VAL A 137 7.75 -5.17 4.06
C VAL A 137 6.64 -4.52 4.88
N LEU A 138 5.90 -5.30 5.69
CA LEU A 138 4.83 -4.78 6.53
C LEU A 138 5.34 -3.78 7.58
N GLY A 139 6.50 -4.05 8.18
CA GLY A 139 7.15 -3.12 9.11
C GLY A 139 7.47 -1.77 8.46
N HIS A 140 7.93 -1.79 7.21
CA HIS A 140 8.16 -0.59 6.43
C HIS A 140 6.87 0.23 6.22
N GLU A 141 5.78 -0.43 5.81
CA GLU A 141 4.49 0.22 5.60
C GLU A 141 3.89 0.79 6.89
N LEU A 142 3.97 0.04 7.98
CA LEU A 142 3.55 0.50 9.30
C LEU A 142 4.36 1.71 9.77
N ALA A 143 5.67 1.76 9.49
CA ALA A 143 6.50 2.90 9.83
C ALA A 143 6.04 4.19 9.12
N HIS A 144 5.61 4.10 7.87
CA HIS A 144 5.07 5.26 7.13
C HIS A 144 3.81 5.83 7.79
N VAL A 145 2.93 4.98 8.30
CA VAL A 145 1.71 5.41 9.00
C VAL A 145 2.03 5.96 10.39
N THR A 146 2.89 5.27 11.14
CA THR A 146 3.26 5.68 12.52
C THR A 146 3.99 7.01 12.56
N GLN A 147 4.80 7.31 11.56
CA GLN A 147 5.47 8.60 11.41
C GLN A 147 4.56 9.68 10.82
N ARG A 148 3.30 9.35 10.54
CA ARG A 148 2.30 10.25 9.98
C ARG A 148 2.81 11.03 8.77
N HIS A 149 3.60 10.38 7.90
CA HIS A 149 4.25 11.03 6.76
C HIS A 149 3.24 11.75 5.84
N ILE A 150 2.06 11.18 5.64
CA ILE A 150 1.00 11.80 4.83
C ILE A 150 0.44 13.02 5.55
N ALA A 151 0.10 12.92 6.84
CA ALA A 151 -0.41 14.04 7.63
C ALA A 151 0.60 15.20 7.67
N THR A 152 1.87 14.91 7.96
CA THR A 152 2.95 15.90 7.97
C THR A 152 3.17 16.58 6.62
N ARG A 153 3.01 15.84 5.51
CA ARG A 153 3.07 16.43 4.15
C ARG A 153 1.90 17.36 3.89
N MET A 154 0.69 16.98 4.31
CA MET A 154 -0.50 17.81 4.16
C MET A 154 -0.42 19.07 5.02
N GLU A 155 0.08 18.99 6.25
CA GLU A 155 0.34 20.14 7.12
C GLU A 155 1.37 21.11 6.52
N ARG A 156 2.43 20.60 5.87
CA ARG A 156 3.45 21.43 5.21
C ARG A 156 2.99 22.05 3.88
N ALA A 157 1.94 21.52 3.26
CA ALA A 157 1.38 22.04 2.02
C ALA A 157 0.35 23.16 2.24
N GLN A 158 0.03 23.46 3.51
CA GLN A 158 -0.79 24.59 3.95
C GLN A 158 0.08 25.82 4.24
#